data_544ad76e1abe024861b5e9a4c142cc3c
#
_entry.id   544ad76e1abe024861b5e9a4c142cc3c
#
_cell.length_a   1.000
_cell.length_b   1.000
_cell.length_c   1.000
_cell.angle_alpha   90.00
_cell.angle_beta   90.00
_cell.angle_gamma   90.00
#
_symmetry.space_group_name_H-M   'P 1'
#
loop_
_entity.id
_entity.type
_entity.pdbx_description
1 polymer ?
#
loop_
_entity_poly.entity_id
_entity_poly.type
_entity_poly.pdbx_seq_one_letter_code
_entity_poly.pdbx_strand_id
1 'polypeptide(L)'
;THMQWFQAGHDYAAEKYPNMKFILQEPVEDFNTEQTAYNKARELLRTYPNIKGMFGCSASSTIMQAQAVEERGLQEQVAVVGLTLPSMSKTYLESGSLRQAQCWRPADAGYVCAMIAYKILKGEPLETGISLGKEGYESVTVEDGIIYGNAPLVLTKENVNDFPF
;
A
#
# COMPACT_ATOMS: atom_id res chain seq x y z
N THR A 1 -9.64 -4.79 -5.92
CA THR A 1 -8.98 -3.96 -4.88
C THR A 1 -7.62 -3.46 -5.36
N HIS A 2 -6.66 -4.32 -5.76
CA HIS A 2 -5.33 -3.88 -6.22
C HIS A 2 -5.40 -2.95 -7.43
N MET A 3 -6.29 -3.21 -8.39
CA MET A 3 -6.53 -2.32 -9.53
C MET A 3 -7.05 -0.94 -9.11
N GLN A 4 -7.89 -0.86 -8.08
CA GLN A 4 -8.38 0.43 -7.56
C GLN A 4 -7.22 1.24 -6.97
N TRP A 5 -6.29 0.61 -6.24
CA TRP A 5 -5.11 1.29 -5.71
C TRP A 5 -4.16 1.75 -6.82
N PHE A 6 -3.94 0.88 -7.81
CA PHE A 6 -3.15 1.25 -8.98
C PHE A 6 -3.75 2.46 -9.68
N GLN A 7 -5.05 2.42 -10.00
CA GLN A 7 -5.73 3.50 -10.72
C GLN A 7 -5.70 4.81 -9.93
N ALA A 8 -6.01 4.76 -8.63
CA ALA A 8 -5.97 5.95 -7.78
C ALA A 8 -4.56 6.58 -7.72
N GLY A 9 -3.53 5.75 -7.57
CA GLY A 9 -2.15 6.21 -7.57
C GLY A 9 -1.72 6.80 -8.92
N HIS A 10 -2.11 6.17 -10.01
CA HIS A 10 -1.87 6.64 -11.37
C HIS A 10 -2.53 8.01 -11.62
N ASP A 11 -3.81 8.13 -11.32
CA ASP A 11 -4.58 9.35 -11.57
C ASP A 11 -4.07 10.51 -10.72
N TYR A 12 -3.80 10.25 -9.44
CA TYR A 12 -3.19 11.24 -8.55
C TYR A 12 -1.84 11.73 -9.07
N ALA A 13 -0.97 10.80 -9.49
CA ALA A 13 0.34 11.15 -10.00
C ALA A 13 0.23 11.92 -11.33
N ALA A 14 -0.68 11.55 -12.21
CA ALA A 14 -0.92 12.28 -13.47
C ALA A 14 -1.39 13.73 -13.23
N GLU A 15 -2.25 13.93 -12.20
CA GLU A 15 -2.73 15.26 -11.83
C GLU A 15 -1.64 16.11 -11.16
N LYS A 16 -0.96 15.56 -10.16
CA LYS A 16 -0.04 16.33 -9.29
C LYS A 16 1.40 16.39 -9.82
N TYR A 17 1.79 15.41 -10.61
CA TYR A 17 3.17 15.26 -11.09
C TYR A 17 3.21 15.05 -12.62
N PRO A 18 2.83 16.05 -13.44
CA PRO A 18 2.68 15.90 -14.88
C PRO A 18 3.97 15.53 -15.62
N ASN A 19 5.12 15.69 -14.96
CA ASN A 19 6.42 15.26 -15.50
C ASN A 19 6.77 13.80 -15.18
N MET A 20 5.98 13.13 -14.32
CA MET A 20 6.13 11.70 -14.06
C MET A 20 5.56 10.91 -15.24
N LYS A 21 6.36 9.99 -15.75
CA LYS A 21 5.94 9.13 -16.87
C LYS A 21 5.77 7.70 -16.39
N PHE A 22 4.58 7.18 -16.54
CA PHE A 22 4.32 5.76 -16.38
C PHE A 22 4.86 5.02 -17.61
N ILE A 23 5.77 4.07 -17.38
CA ILE A 23 6.37 3.28 -18.46
C ILE A 23 5.39 2.22 -18.95
N LEU A 24 4.57 1.70 -18.02
CA LEU A 24 3.56 0.68 -18.30
C LEU A 24 2.17 1.32 -18.24
N GLN A 25 1.34 1.01 -19.21
CA GLN A 25 -0.07 1.45 -19.24
C GLN A 25 -0.95 0.58 -18.33
N GLU A 26 -0.58 -0.68 -18.19
CA GLU A 26 -1.26 -1.65 -17.34
C GLU A 26 -0.28 -2.20 -16.28
N PRO A 27 -0.76 -2.52 -15.07
CA PRO A 27 0.08 -3.12 -14.06
C PRO A 27 0.51 -4.53 -14.46
N VAL A 28 1.70 -4.93 -14.03
CA VAL A 28 2.19 -6.30 -14.23
C VAL A 28 1.58 -7.20 -13.17
N GLU A 29 0.90 -8.26 -13.60
CA GLU A 29 0.32 -9.25 -12.71
C GLU A 29 1.39 -10.19 -12.17
N ASP A 30 1.42 -10.37 -10.85
CA ASP A 30 2.33 -11.26 -10.13
C ASP A 30 1.63 -12.45 -9.46
N PHE A 31 0.30 -12.59 -9.67
CA PHE A 31 -0.54 -13.61 -9.06
C PHE A 31 -0.44 -13.66 -7.53
N ASN A 32 -0.01 -12.55 -6.92
CA ASN A 32 0.22 -12.41 -5.48
C ASN A 32 1.16 -13.49 -4.91
N THR A 33 2.18 -13.88 -5.68
CA THR A 33 3.21 -14.83 -5.28
C THR A 33 4.59 -14.17 -5.28
N GLU A 34 5.38 -14.42 -4.24
CA GLU A 34 6.73 -13.86 -4.09
C GLU A 34 7.63 -14.19 -5.27
N GLN A 35 7.62 -15.44 -5.71
CA GLN A 35 8.47 -15.88 -6.81
C GLN A 35 8.16 -15.14 -8.13
N THR A 36 6.87 -14.98 -8.44
CA THR A 36 6.46 -14.25 -9.66
C THR A 36 6.75 -12.77 -9.52
N ALA A 37 6.43 -12.17 -8.37
CA ALA A 37 6.71 -10.77 -8.08
C ALA A 37 8.21 -10.45 -8.22
N TYR A 38 9.08 -11.29 -7.66
CA TYR A 38 10.53 -11.15 -7.76
C TYR A 38 11.03 -11.25 -9.22
N ASN A 39 10.58 -12.26 -9.93
CA ASN A 39 10.97 -12.45 -11.33
C ASN A 39 10.54 -11.26 -12.21
N LYS A 40 9.32 -10.76 -11.99
CA LYS A 40 8.79 -9.58 -12.70
C LYS A 40 9.55 -8.31 -12.34
N ALA A 41 9.89 -8.09 -11.08
CA ALA A 41 10.70 -6.96 -10.65
C ALA A 41 12.08 -6.96 -11.34
N ARG A 42 12.75 -8.10 -11.37
CA ARG A 42 14.04 -8.26 -12.06
C ARG A 42 13.93 -8.03 -13.57
N GLU A 43 12.87 -8.53 -14.19
CA GLU A 43 12.58 -8.33 -15.61
C GLU A 43 12.41 -6.83 -15.92
N LEU A 44 11.61 -6.12 -15.13
CA LEU A 44 11.39 -4.68 -15.29
C LEU A 44 12.68 -3.88 -15.13
N LEU A 45 13.47 -4.15 -14.10
CA LEU A 45 14.77 -3.50 -13.89
C LEU A 45 15.78 -3.77 -15.01
N ARG A 46 15.67 -4.91 -15.70
CA ARG A 46 16.50 -5.23 -16.86
C ARG A 46 16.00 -4.54 -18.13
N THR A 47 14.70 -4.55 -18.34
CA THR A 47 14.07 -4.02 -19.56
C THR A 47 14.08 -2.50 -19.58
N TYR A 48 13.95 -1.88 -18.40
CA TYR A 48 13.89 -0.43 -18.24
C TYR A 48 15.02 0.08 -17.33
N PRO A 49 16.27 0.10 -17.80
CA PRO A 49 17.43 0.42 -16.95
C PRO A 49 17.43 1.83 -16.37
N ASN A 50 16.60 2.72 -16.92
CA ASN A 50 16.47 4.12 -16.48
C ASN A 50 15.23 4.35 -15.60
N ILE A 51 14.52 3.31 -15.18
CA ILE A 51 13.36 3.43 -14.29
C ILE A 51 13.76 4.12 -12.99
N LYS A 52 12.90 5.00 -12.48
CA LYS A 52 13.16 5.79 -11.27
C LYS A 52 12.31 5.38 -10.08
N GLY A 53 11.26 4.62 -10.33
CA GLY A 53 10.38 4.15 -9.26
C GLY A 53 9.60 2.91 -9.63
N MET A 54 9.22 2.15 -8.62
CA MET A 54 8.33 1.00 -8.69
C MET A 54 7.28 1.12 -7.60
N PHE A 55 6.05 0.73 -7.94
CA PHE A 55 4.93 0.76 -7.02
C PHE A 55 4.33 -0.64 -6.87
N GLY A 56 4.30 -1.15 -5.64
CA GLY A 56 3.73 -2.45 -5.32
C GLY A 56 2.32 -2.33 -4.74
N CYS A 57 1.33 -2.97 -5.36
CA CYS A 57 -0.05 -2.99 -4.89
C CYS A 57 -0.37 -4.16 -3.95
N SER A 58 0.60 -5.03 -3.65
CA SER A 58 0.47 -6.12 -2.69
C SER A 58 1.70 -6.19 -1.78
N ALA A 59 1.56 -6.87 -0.64
CA ALA A 59 2.67 -7.04 0.28
C ALA A 59 3.85 -7.77 -0.38
N SER A 60 3.57 -8.83 -1.13
CA SER A 60 4.59 -9.58 -1.86
C SER A 60 5.25 -8.77 -2.96
N SER A 61 4.46 -8.06 -3.80
CA SER A 61 5.03 -7.26 -4.88
C SER A 61 5.96 -6.16 -4.36
N THR A 62 5.56 -5.46 -3.30
CA THR A 62 6.37 -4.38 -2.71
C THR A 62 7.70 -4.89 -2.19
N ILE A 63 7.70 -5.99 -1.43
CA ILE A 63 8.92 -6.56 -0.85
C ILE A 63 9.83 -7.15 -1.91
N MET A 64 9.29 -7.86 -2.89
CA MET A 64 10.09 -8.45 -3.96
C MET A 64 10.68 -7.40 -4.91
N GLN A 65 10.02 -6.26 -5.08
CA GLN A 65 10.60 -5.11 -5.78
C GLN A 65 11.77 -4.51 -4.99
N ALA A 66 11.60 -4.33 -3.68
CA ALA A 66 12.66 -3.82 -2.81
C ALA A 66 13.88 -4.76 -2.80
N GLN A 67 13.66 -6.07 -2.69
CA GLN A 67 14.71 -7.07 -2.76
C GLN A 67 15.45 -7.02 -4.10
N ALA A 68 14.74 -6.97 -5.22
CA ALA A 68 15.35 -6.92 -6.54
C ALA A 68 16.19 -5.63 -6.76
N VAL A 69 15.76 -4.51 -6.19
CA VAL A 69 16.50 -3.24 -6.20
C VAL A 69 17.76 -3.35 -5.34
N GLU A 70 17.64 -3.92 -4.13
CA GLU A 70 18.76 -4.10 -3.20
C GLU A 70 19.86 -5.00 -3.76
N GLU A 71 19.49 -6.18 -4.27
CA GLU A 71 20.44 -7.13 -4.86
C GLU A 71 21.23 -6.56 -6.05
N ARG A 72 20.70 -5.55 -6.72
CA ARG A 72 21.36 -4.86 -7.83
C ARG A 72 22.10 -3.60 -7.42
N GLY A 73 22.05 -3.22 -6.15
CA GLY A 73 22.68 -1.98 -5.65
C GLY A 73 22.04 -0.72 -6.23
N LEU A 74 20.72 -0.73 -6.49
CA LEU A 74 20.01 0.36 -7.15
C LEU A 74 19.22 1.25 -6.19
N GLN A 75 19.42 1.14 -4.87
CA GLN A 75 18.65 1.85 -3.83
C GLN A 75 18.64 3.38 -4.04
N GLU A 76 19.77 3.94 -4.49
CA GLU A 76 19.86 5.37 -4.72
C GLU A 76 19.25 5.83 -6.07
N GLN A 77 18.94 4.88 -6.96
CA GLN A 77 18.47 5.19 -8.31
C GLN A 77 16.98 4.91 -8.50
N VAL A 78 16.46 3.88 -7.80
CA VAL A 78 15.08 3.38 -7.96
C VAL A 78 14.37 3.46 -6.61
N ALA A 79 13.36 4.30 -6.53
CA ALA A 79 12.50 4.39 -5.36
C ALA A 79 11.44 3.29 -5.42
N VAL A 80 11.37 2.43 -4.42
CA VAL A 80 10.28 1.49 -4.25
C VAL A 80 9.32 2.00 -3.18
N VAL A 81 8.04 2.00 -3.49
CA VAL A 81 6.95 2.32 -2.56
C VAL A 81 5.81 1.34 -2.75
N GLY A 82 4.96 1.17 -1.76
CA GLY A 82 3.77 0.30 -1.94
C GLY A 82 3.16 -0.20 -0.66
N LEU A 83 2.25 -1.15 -0.82
CA LEU A 83 1.56 -1.80 0.29
C LEU A 83 2.43 -2.92 0.85
N THR A 84 2.66 -2.92 2.17
CA THR A 84 3.21 -4.09 2.88
C THR A 84 3.06 -3.96 4.39
N LEU A 85 3.42 -5.01 5.13
CA LEU A 85 3.35 -5.03 6.59
C LEU A 85 4.64 -4.48 7.24
N PRO A 86 4.56 -3.93 8.46
CA PRO A 86 5.74 -3.46 9.20
C PRO A 86 6.82 -4.55 9.34
N SER A 87 6.42 -5.76 9.76
CA SER A 87 7.34 -6.89 9.93
C SER A 87 8.09 -7.31 8.67
N MET A 88 7.49 -7.12 7.50
CA MET A 88 8.11 -7.43 6.21
C MET A 88 8.98 -6.29 5.67
N SER A 89 8.63 -5.05 6.01
CA SER A 89 9.23 -3.83 5.42
C SER A 89 10.50 -3.36 6.11
N LYS A 90 10.67 -3.69 7.40
CA LYS A 90 11.71 -3.13 8.27
C LYS A 90 13.11 -3.16 7.64
N THR A 91 13.60 -4.32 7.26
CA THR A 91 14.96 -4.48 6.69
C THR A 91 15.15 -3.62 5.44
N TYR A 92 14.14 -3.57 4.57
CA TYR A 92 14.20 -2.81 3.31
C TYR A 92 14.04 -1.30 3.49
N LEU A 93 13.30 -0.86 4.51
CA LEU A 93 13.25 0.55 4.91
C LEU A 93 14.60 0.98 5.51
N GLU A 94 15.20 0.15 6.34
CA GLU A 94 16.51 0.41 6.95
C GLU A 94 17.63 0.47 5.91
N SER A 95 17.63 -0.40 4.91
CA SER A 95 18.61 -0.42 3.82
C SER A 95 18.35 0.65 2.75
N GLY A 96 17.16 1.26 2.73
CA GLY A 96 16.75 2.25 1.74
C GLY A 96 16.28 1.67 0.41
N SER A 97 16.20 0.35 0.27
CA SER A 97 15.64 -0.31 -0.92
C SER A 97 14.12 -0.19 -1.02
N LEU A 98 13.45 0.06 0.10
CA LEU A 98 12.07 0.52 0.19
C LEU A 98 12.06 1.93 0.78
N ARG A 99 11.47 2.90 0.09
CA ARG A 99 11.46 4.30 0.54
C ARG A 99 10.35 4.55 1.56
N GLN A 100 9.20 3.96 1.32
CA GLN A 100 8.01 4.11 2.13
C GLN A 100 7.07 2.95 1.87
N ALA A 101 6.37 2.50 2.91
CA ALA A 101 5.28 1.56 2.75
C ALA A 101 3.99 2.13 3.36
N GLN A 102 2.87 1.56 2.94
CA GLN A 102 1.56 1.87 3.50
C GLN A 102 0.85 0.59 3.91
N CYS A 103 0.11 0.66 4.99
CA CYS A 103 -0.82 -0.37 5.42
C CYS A 103 -1.93 0.27 6.27
N TRP A 104 -2.58 -0.53 7.05
CA TRP A 104 -3.52 -0.11 8.10
C TRP A 104 -3.28 -0.96 9.34
N ARG A 105 -3.87 -0.61 10.47
CA ARG A 105 -3.85 -1.42 11.69
C ARG A 105 -4.91 -2.52 11.60
N PRO A 106 -4.56 -3.80 11.46
CA PRO A 106 -5.54 -4.88 11.31
C PRO A 106 -6.48 -5.01 12.52
N ALA A 107 -5.95 -4.77 13.73
CA ALA A 107 -6.73 -4.81 14.96
C ALA A 107 -7.85 -3.73 14.98
N ASP A 108 -7.54 -2.52 14.51
CA ASP A 108 -8.52 -1.44 14.44
C ASP A 108 -9.57 -1.71 13.36
N ALA A 109 -9.16 -2.23 12.21
CA ALA A 109 -10.10 -2.67 11.17
C ALA A 109 -11.04 -3.78 11.68
N GLY A 110 -10.51 -4.77 12.40
CA GLY A 110 -11.30 -5.83 13.02
C GLY A 110 -12.30 -5.30 14.06
N TYR A 111 -11.86 -4.36 14.91
CA TYR A 111 -12.75 -3.68 15.87
C TYR A 111 -13.88 -2.95 15.15
N VAL A 112 -13.56 -2.18 14.12
CA VAL A 112 -14.56 -1.43 13.33
C VAL A 112 -15.57 -2.36 12.68
N CYS A 113 -15.14 -3.49 12.10
CA CYS A 113 -16.05 -4.50 11.57
C CYS A 113 -17.01 -5.03 12.65
N ALA A 114 -16.52 -5.30 13.87
CA ALA A 114 -17.35 -5.74 14.98
C ALA A 114 -18.34 -4.64 15.41
N MET A 115 -17.93 -3.39 15.44
CA MET A 115 -18.80 -2.24 15.75
C MET A 115 -19.90 -2.04 14.70
N ILE A 116 -19.59 -2.21 13.42
CA ILE A 116 -20.60 -2.17 12.35
C ILE A 116 -21.63 -3.29 12.56
N ALA A 117 -21.16 -4.53 12.78
CA ALA A 117 -22.05 -5.66 13.05
C ALA A 117 -22.94 -5.41 14.28
N TYR A 118 -22.38 -4.88 15.37
CA TYR A 118 -23.13 -4.52 16.58
C TYR A 118 -24.22 -3.50 16.29
N LYS A 119 -23.91 -2.42 15.56
CA LYS A 119 -24.89 -1.39 15.18
C LYS A 119 -26.04 -1.95 14.34
N ILE A 120 -25.71 -2.80 13.35
CA ILE A 120 -26.72 -3.48 12.54
C ILE A 120 -27.66 -4.33 13.41
N LEU A 121 -27.13 -5.12 14.33
CA LEU A 121 -27.93 -5.95 15.23
C LEU A 121 -28.82 -5.14 16.20
N LYS A 122 -28.41 -3.91 16.52
CA LYS A 122 -29.20 -2.98 17.33
C LYS A 122 -30.22 -2.17 16.53
N GLY A 123 -30.22 -2.26 15.21
CA GLY A 123 -31.06 -1.43 14.35
C GLY A 123 -30.61 0.03 14.33
N GLU A 124 -29.36 0.31 14.70
CA GLU A 124 -28.79 1.66 14.61
C GLU A 124 -28.42 1.99 13.16
N PRO A 125 -28.69 3.21 12.71
CA PRO A 125 -28.39 3.59 11.33
C PRO A 125 -26.87 3.64 11.11
N LEU A 126 -26.48 3.24 9.89
CA LEU A 126 -25.12 3.39 9.37
C LEU A 126 -25.15 4.51 8.32
N GLU A 127 -24.76 5.69 8.72
CA GLU A 127 -24.83 6.90 7.91
C GLU A 127 -23.47 7.58 7.84
N THR A 128 -23.23 8.36 6.80
CA THR A 128 -22.03 9.21 6.69
C THR A 128 -21.93 10.14 7.90
N GLY A 129 -20.75 10.23 8.46
CA GLY A 129 -20.45 11.04 9.64
C GLY A 129 -20.49 10.32 10.97
N ILE A 130 -20.94 9.03 11.02
CA ILE A 130 -20.90 8.28 12.27
C ILE A 130 -19.47 7.94 12.67
N SER A 131 -19.25 7.88 14.00
CA SER A 131 -18.01 7.39 14.57
C SER A 131 -18.09 5.88 14.86
N LEU A 132 -17.01 5.18 14.52
CA LEU A 132 -16.82 3.76 14.85
C LEU A 132 -15.74 3.56 15.93
N GLY A 133 -15.31 4.65 16.59
CA GLY A 133 -14.53 4.62 17.81
C GLY A 133 -13.05 4.27 17.66
N LYS A 134 -12.49 4.44 16.47
CA LYS A 134 -11.08 4.26 16.19
C LYS A 134 -10.53 5.40 15.36
N GLU A 135 -9.22 5.65 15.47
CA GLU A 135 -8.50 6.64 14.67
C GLU A 135 -8.69 6.37 13.18
N GLY A 136 -9.05 7.41 12.42
CA GLY A 136 -9.39 7.32 11.00
C GLY A 136 -10.78 6.75 10.70
N TYR A 137 -11.57 6.45 11.76
CA TYR A 137 -12.96 6.00 11.67
C TYR A 137 -13.90 6.84 12.57
N GLU A 138 -13.46 8.04 12.94
CA GLU A 138 -14.26 8.97 13.76
C GLU A 138 -15.42 9.58 12.99
N SER A 139 -15.32 9.64 11.67
CA SER A 139 -16.34 10.16 10.77
C SER A 139 -16.25 9.45 9.44
N VAL A 140 -16.90 8.29 9.33
CA VAL A 140 -16.85 7.49 8.11
C VAL A 140 -17.76 8.03 7.02
N THR A 141 -17.44 7.73 5.75
CA THR A 141 -18.34 7.94 4.62
C THR A 141 -19.08 6.64 4.33
N VAL A 142 -20.39 6.72 4.13
CA VAL A 142 -21.22 5.56 3.72
C VAL A 142 -21.81 5.86 2.36
N GLU A 143 -21.45 5.05 1.36
CA GLU A 143 -21.87 5.21 -0.02
C GLU A 143 -22.07 3.83 -0.65
N ASP A 144 -23.19 3.61 -1.29
CA ASP A 144 -23.55 2.37 -1.99
C ASP A 144 -23.35 1.08 -1.14
N GLY A 145 -23.64 1.17 0.17
CA GLY A 145 -23.48 0.06 1.10
C GLY A 145 -22.03 -0.23 1.52
N ILE A 146 -21.09 0.63 1.14
CA ILE A 146 -19.69 0.56 1.53
C ILE A 146 -19.41 1.64 2.59
N ILE A 147 -18.65 1.27 3.60
CA ILE A 147 -18.20 2.18 4.66
C ILE A 147 -16.71 2.47 4.46
N TYR A 148 -16.39 3.72 4.22
CA TYR A 148 -15.03 4.20 4.00
C TYR A 148 -14.50 4.87 5.26
N GLY A 149 -13.42 4.34 5.81
CA GLY A 149 -12.58 4.99 6.81
C GLY A 149 -11.39 5.70 6.16
N ASN A 150 -10.65 6.47 6.95
CA ASN A 150 -9.41 7.12 6.53
C ASN A 150 -8.32 6.86 7.58
N ALA A 151 -7.87 5.61 7.64
CA ALA A 151 -6.89 5.13 8.62
C ALA A 151 -5.60 4.58 7.96
N PRO A 152 -4.95 5.33 7.05
CA PRO A 152 -3.68 4.86 6.48
C PRO A 152 -2.59 4.90 7.55
N LEU A 153 -1.78 3.85 7.59
CA LEU A 153 -0.54 3.80 8.35
C LEU A 153 0.62 3.91 7.37
N VAL A 154 1.36 5.01 7.47
CA VAL A 154 2.56 5.25 6.66
C VAL A 154 3.78 4.75 7.42
N LEU A 155 4.52 3.83 6.80
CA LEU A 155 5.73 3.23 7.36
C LEU A 155 6.96 3.84 6.70
N THR A 156 7.86 4.30 7.56
CA THR A 156 9.17 4.82 7.19
C THR A 156 10.25 4.17 8.04
N LYS A 157 11.51 4.41 7.70
CA LYS A 157 12.66 3.95 8.48
C LYS A 157 12.60 4.42 9.94
N GLU A 158 12.05 5.63 10.18
CA GLU A 158 12.00 6.26 11.49
C GLU A 158 10.95 5.63 12.41
N ASN A 159 9.84 5.15 11.85
CA ASN A 159 8.69 4.70 12.65
C ASN A 159 8.33 3.22 12.55
N VAL A 160 8.95 2.47 11.65
CA VAL A 160 8.58 1.05 11.42
C VAL A 160 8.73 0.19 12.68
N ASN A 161 9.62 0.55 13.59
CA ASN A 161 9.84 -0.16 14.85
C ASN A 161 8.72 0.05 15.89
N ASP A 162 7.85 1.04 15.69
CA ASP A 162 6.72 1.32 16.57
C ASP A 162 5.54 0.37 16.32
N PHE A 163 5.63 -0.44 15.26
CA PHE A 163 4.55 -1.32 14.80
C PHE A 163 4.99 -2.78 14.75
N PRO A 164 4.83 -3.54 15.85
CA PRO A 164 5.34 -4.92 15.96
C PRO A 164 4.42 -5.99 15.36
N PHE A 165 3.82 -5.75 14.19
CA PHE A 165 2.92 -6.70 13.52
C PHE A 165 3.25 -6.89 12.03
#